data_c91dca501209786316b7ef094a349dc8
#
_entry.id   c91dca501209786316b7ef094a349dc8
#
_cell.length_a   1.000
_cell.length_b   1.000
_cell.length_c   1.000
_cell.angle_alpha   90.00
_cell.angle_beta   90.00
_cell.angle_gamma   90.00
#
_symmetry.space_group_name_H-M   'P 1'
#
loop_
_entity.id
_entity.type
_entity.pdbx_description
1 polymer ?
#
loop_
_entity_poly.entity_id
_entity_poly.type
_entity_poly.pdbx_seq_one_letter_code
_entity_poly.pdbx_strand_id
1 'polypeptide(L)'
;MGSVRVGLAVSDPGGVLATPVETIERDLESGADLGVIAAAVLERNVLEVVVGLPRSLSGDEGPAALGARAYAVALATQISPTPVRLIDERLTTIDAHRRLRDSGMAGRDQRAVVDQAAAVLILQVALDAERSSGLAAGELVGRRRARTPRTKAKGSRR
;
A
#
# COMPACT_ATOMS: atom_id res chain seq x y z
N MET A 1 5.38 1.85 3.88
CA MET A 1 6.06 0.59 4.26
C MET A 1 7.52 0.89 4.56
N GLY A 2 8.00 0.52 5.73
CA GLY A 2 9.41 0.67 6.09
C GLY A 2 10.29 -0.43 5.49
N SER A 3 11.61 -0.22 5.48
CA SER A 3 12.59 -1.23 5.07
C SER A 3 12.73 -2.38 6.08
N VAL A 4 12.34 -2.18 7.33
CA VAL A 4 12.56 -3.08 8.47
C VAL A 4 11.25 -3.55 9.10
N ARG A 5 10.18 -2.74 9.05
CA ARG A 5 8.89 -3.01 9.69
C ARG A 5 7.73 -2.62 8.80
N VAL A 6 6.60 -3.28 9.04
CA VAL A 6 5.32 -3.01 8.38
C VAL A 6 4.27 -2.76 9.45
N GLY A 7 3.68 -1.58 9.44
CA GLY A 7 2.51 -1.27 10.26
C GLY A 7 1.23 -1.78 9.58
N LEU A 8 0.34 -2.35 10.36
CA LEU A 8 -0.94 -2.85 9.91
C LEU A 8 -2.09 -2.06 10.53
N ALA A 9 -3.09 -1.77 9.73
CA ALA A 9 -4.35 -1.17 10.13
C ALA A 9 -5.52 -1.91 9.49
N VAL A 10 -6.69 -1.81 10.10
CA VAL A 10 -7.92 -2.42 9.60
C VAL A 10 -9.07 -1.41 9.66
N SER A 11 -10.02 -1.50 8.73
CA SER A 11 -11.26 -0.73 8.82
C SER A 11 -12.32 -1.46 9.66
N ASP A 12 -13.29 -0.70 10.17
CA ASP A 12 -14.54 -1.27 10.63
C ASP A 12 -15.29 -1.95 9.46
N PRO A 13 -16.28 -2.82 9.75
CA PRO A 13 -17.06 -3.49 8.69
C PRO A 13 -17.76 -2.54 7.72
N GLY A 14 -18.10 -1.34 8.18
CA GLY A 14 -18.74 -0.30 7.36
C GLY A 14 -17.78 0.47 6.45
N GLY A 15 -16.47 0.25 6.57
CA GLY A 15 -15.46 0.96 5.76
C GLY A 15 -15.38 2.47 6.04
N VAL A 16 -15.59 2.88 7.27
CA VAL A 16 -15.63 4.29 7.68
C VAL A 16 -14.37 4.72 8.42
N LEU A 17 -13.91 3.91 9.36
CA LEU A 17 -12.82 4.24 10.28
C LEU A 17 -11.69 3.21 10.21
N ALA A 18 -10.46 3.71 9.99
CA ALA A 18 -9.25 2.92 10.12
C ALA A 18 -8.76 2.88 11.57
N THR A 19 -8.40 1.70 12.05
CA THR A 19 -7.83 1.49 13.38
C THR A 19 -6.52 0.70 13.30
N PRO A 20 -5.55 0.94 14.21
CA PRO A 20 -4.30 0.21 14.21
C PRO A 20 -4.48 -1.24 14.64
N VAL A 21 -3.69 -2.15 14.08
CA VAL A 21 -3.66 -3.56 14.47
C VAL A 21 -2.35 -3.88 15.18
N GLU A 22 -1.25 -3.90 14.44
CA GLU A 22 0.08 -4.23 14.96
C GLU A 22 1.16 -3.74 14.01
N THR A 23 2.41 -3.81 14.47
CA THR A 23 3.60 -3.63 13.63
C THR A 23 4.35 -4.95 13.61
N ILE A 24 4.67 -5.45 12.42
CA ILE A 24 5.42 -6.68 12.22
C ILE A 24 6.81 -6.39 11.67
N GLU A 25 7.78 -7.22 12.01
CA GLU A 25 9.10 -7.16 11.43
C GLU A 25 9.08 -7.70 10.00
N ARG A 26 9.79 -7.02 9.13
CA ARG A 26 9.89 -7.41 7.73
C ARG A 26 10.94 -8.50 7.58
N ASP A 27 10.57 -9.60 6.94
CA ASP A 27 11.46 -10.72 6.64
C ASP A 27 11.66 -10.84 5.13
N LEU A 28 12.77 -10.27 4.67
CA LEU A 28 13.12 -10.27 3.24
C LEU A 28 13.63 -11.64 2.75
N GLU A 29 14.07 -12.51 3.67
CA GLU A 29 14.64 -13.80 3.32
C GLU A 29 13.57 -14.88 3.20
N SER A 30 12.75 -15.05 4.23
CA SER A 30 11.74 -16.11 4.26
C SER A 30 10.35 -15.66 3.82
N GLY A 31 10.07 -14.34 3.85
CA GLY A 31 8.73 -13.82 3.59
C GLY A 31 7.71 -14.14 4.68
N ALA A 32 8.16 -14.42 5.90
CA ALA A 32 7.28 -14.77 7.02
C ALA A 32 6.28 -13.67 7.36
N ASP A 33 6.66 -12.41 7.16
CA ASP A 33 5.78 -11.24 7.32
C ASP A 33 4.58 -11.28 6.35
N LEU A 34 4.79 -11.71 5.11
CA LEU A 34 3.69 -11.92 4.15
C LEU A 34 2.72 -13.00 4.63
N GLY A 35 3.23 -14.06 5.25
CA GLY A 35 2.43 -15.12 5.86
C GLY A 35 1.55 -14.61 7.01
N VAL A 36 2.08 -13.73 7.85
CA VAL A 36 1.31 -13.09 8.93
C VAL A 36 0.16 -12.25 8.36
N ILE A 37 0.43 -11.46 7.32
CA ILE A 37 -0.61 -10.65 6.66
C ILE A 37 -1.66 -11.55 5.99
N ALA A 38 -1.23 -12.60 5.30
CA ALA A 38 -2.14 -13.55 4.66
C ALA A 38 -3.09 -14.22 5.66
N ALA A 39 -2.57 -14.61 6.82
CA ALA A 39 -3.39 -15.15 7.91
C ALA A 39 -4.41 -14.13 8.42
N ALA A 40 -4.01 -12.88 8.62
CA ALA A 40 -4.89 -11.80 9.05
C ALA A 40 -5.99 -11.50 8.01
N VAL A 41 -5.67 -11.57 6.73
CA VAL A 41 -6.63 -11.40 5.62
C VAL A 41 -7.73 -12.47 5.66
N LEU A 42 -7.35 -13.72 5.88
CA LEU A 42 -8.31 -14.83 6.00
C LEU A 42 -9.15 -14.73 7.28
N GLU A 43 -8.50 -14.52 8.40
CA GLU A 43 -9.16 -14.44 9.71
C GLU A 43 -10.19 -13.35 9.80
N ARG A 44 -9.90 -12.20 9.20
CA ARG A 44 -10.76 -11.01 9.22
C ARG A 44 -11.71 -10.90 8.02
N ASN A 45 -11.71 -11.84 7.11
CA ASN A 45 -12.49 -11.80 5.86
C ASN A 45 -12.29 -10.48 5.09
N VAL A 46 -11.04 -10.09 4.91
CA VAL A 46 -10.68 -8.82 4.28
C VAL A 46 -11.12 -8.79 2.81
N LEU A 47 -11.77 -7.71 2.40
CA LEU A 47 -12.25 -7.53 1.03
C LEU A 47 -11.17 -7.00 0.08
N GLU A 48 -10.26 -6.17 0.60
CA GLU A 48 -9.20 -5.52 -0.17
C GLU A 48 -8.07 -5.10 0.76
N VAL A 49 -6.85 -5.15 0.27
CA VAL A 49 -5.67 -4.64 0.97
C VAL A 49 -5.11 -3.43 0.24
N VAL A 50 -4.76 -2.39 0.98
CA VAL A 50 -4.06 -1.22 0.46
C VAL A 50 -2.65 -1.14 0.99
N VAL A 51 -1.71 -0.79 0.12
CA VAL A 51 -0.28 -0.63 0.44
C VAL A 51 0.16 0.76 0.05
N GLY A 52 0.83 1.45 0.96
CA GLY A 52 1.38 2.78 0.69
C GLY A 52 2.51 2.75 -0.33
N LEU A 53 2.43 3.62 -1.33
CA LEU A 53 3.46 3.81 -2.34
C LEU A 53 4.18 5.14 -2.12
N PRO A 54 5.42 5.11 -1.59
CA PRO A 54 6.18 6.34 -1.39
C PRO A 54 6.69 6.88 -2.73
N ARG A 55 6.35 8.13 -3.01
CA ARG A 55 6.85 8.85 -4.18
C ARG A 55 7.54 10.14 -3.76
N SER A 56 8.45 10.64 -4.60
CA SER A 56 8.99 11.99 -4.44
C SER A 56 7.92 13.05 -4.69
N LEU A 57 8.16 14.29 -4.28
CA LEU A 57 7.22 15.41 -4.53
C LEU A 57 6.93 15.61 -6.02
N SER A 58 7.89 15.30 -6.89
CA SER A 58 7.72 15.34 -8.36
C SER A 58 6.90 14.17 -8.93
N GLY A 59 6.61 13.16 -8.11
CA GLY A 59 5.89 11.96 -8.52
C GLY A 59 6.77 10.81 -8.98
N ASP A 60 8.09 10.96 -8.90
CA ASP A 60 9.04 9.93 -9.30
C ASP A 60 9.08 8.78 -8.29
N GLU A 61 9.31 7.59 -8.80
CA GLU A 61 9.45 6.38 -8.00
C GLU A 61 10.92 6.04 -7.82
N GLY A 62 11.43 6.23 -6.59
CA GLY A 62 12.77 5.82 -6.18
C GLY A 62 12.80 4.38 -5.65
N PRO A 63 13.93 3.98 -5.01
CA PRO A 63 14.11 2.61 -4.47
C PRO A 63 13.01 2.18 -3.50
N ALA A 64 12.52 3.07 -2.65
CA ALA A 64 11.45 2.78 -1.71
C ALA A 64 10.12 2.45 -2.40
N ALA A 65 9.79 3.16 -3.47
CA ALA A 65 8.59 2.89 -4.28
C ALA A 65 8.70 1.56 -5.01
N LEU A 66 9.85 1.26 -5.58
CA LEU A 66 10.11 -0.03 -6.23
C LEU A 66 10.01 -1.20 -5.24
N GLY A 67 10.52 -1.03 -4.03
CA GLY A 67 10.39 -2.01 -2.95
C GLY A 67 8.93 -2.22 -2.53
N ALA A 68 8.16 -1.15 -2.40
CA ALA A 68 6.73 -1.21 -2.08
C ALA A 68 5.92 -1.92 -3.18
N ARG A 69 6.22 -1.68 -4.44
CA ARG A 69 5.60 -2.37 -5.57
C ARG A 69 5.92 -3.86 -5.58
N ALA A 70 7.18 -4.23 -5.39
CA ALA A 70 7.59 -5.64 -5.31
C ALA A 70 6.89 -6.37 -4.15
N TYR A 71 6.81 -5.72 -3.00
CA TYR A 71 6.10 -6.25 -1.84
C TYR A 71 4.60 -6.44 -2.10
N ALA A 72 3.96 -5.46 -2.71
CA ALA A 72 2.54 -5.51 -3.05
C ALA A 72 2.24 -6.62 -4.07
N VAL A 73 3.12 -6.86 -5.04
CA VAL A 73 3.00 -7.97 -6.01
C VAL A 73 3.12 -9.32 -5.31
N ALA A 74 4.11 -9.50 -4.43
CA ALA A 74 4.29 -10.72 -3.66
C ALA A 74 3.09 -10.99 -2.76
N LEU A 75 2.58 -9.96 -2.07
CA LEU A 75 1.39 -10.06 -1.24
C LEU A 75 0.16 -10.43 -2.07
N ALA A 76 -0.07 -9.77 -3.20
CA ALA A 76 -1.20 -10.05 -4.10
C ALA A 76 -1.21 -11.49 -4.59
N THR A 77 -0.04 -12.06 -4.86
CA THR A 77 0.10 -13.47 -5.24
C THR A 77 -0.33 -14.38 -4.10
N GLN A 78 0.10 -14.07 -2.87
CA GLN A 78 -0.14 -14.93 -1.70
C GLN A 78 -1.59 -14.88 -1.22
N ILE A 79 -2.26 -13.73 -1.33
CA ILE A 79 -3.64 -13.55 -0.84
C ILE A 79 -4.69 -13.60 -1.95
N SER A 80 -4.30 -13.95 -3.17
CA SER A 80 -5.25 -14.08 -4.29
C SER A 80 -6.45 -14.98 -3.87
N PRO A 81 -7.69 -14.62 -4.20
CA PRO A 81 -8.15 -13.55 -5.10
C PRO A 81 -8.37 -12.19 -4.44
N THR A 82 -8.01 -11.99 -3.17
CA THR A 82 -8.16 -10.69 -2.50
C THR A 82 -7.33 -9.62 -3.22
N PRO A 83 -7.93 -8.52 -3.69
CA PRO A 83 -7.21 -7.50 -4.43
C PRO A 83 -6.27 -6.69 -3.53
N VAL A 84 -5.16 -6.27 -4.10
CA VAL A 84 -4.19 -5.35 -3.48
C VAL A 84 -4.11 -4.08 -4.31
N ARG A 85 -4.15 -2.93 -3.66
CA ARG A 85 -4.02 -1.61 -4.29
C ARG A 85 -2.88 -0.81 -3.70
N LEU A 86 -2.26 0.00 -4.52
CA LEU A 86 -1.22 0.95 -4.12
C LEU A 86 -1.83 2.34 -3.96
N ILE A 87 -1.60 2.95 -2.82
CA ILE A 87 -2.04 4.31 -2.49
C ILE A 87 -0.85 5.23 -2.46
N ASP A 88 -0.90 6.32 -3.23
CA ASP A 88 0.15 7.34 -3.25
C ASP A 88 0.24 8.04 -1.88
N GLU A 89 1.36 7.88 -1.19
CA GLU A 89 1.58 8.46 0.14
C GLU A 89 1.64 9.99 0.15
N ARG A 90 1.84 10.64 -1.00
CA ARG A 90 1.77 12.11 -1.11
C ARG A 90 0.37 12.65 -0.77
N LEU A 91 -0.66 11.83 -0.85
CA LEU A 91 -2.02 12.18 -0.46
C LEU A 91 -2.22 12.25 1.06
N THR A 92 -1.20 11.90 1.83
CA THR A 92 -1.22 11.89 3.28
C THR A 92 -0.07 12.74 3.86
N THR A 93 -0.14 13.08 5.15
CA THR A 93 0.94 13.77 5.87
C THR A 93 2.06 12.82 6.36
N ILE A 94 2.13 11.62 5.82
CA ILE A 94 3.07 10.56 6.22
C ILE A 94 4.53 10.99 6.04
N ASP A 95 4.83 11.77 5.02
CA ASP A 95 6.19 12.27 4.79
C ASP A 95 6.75 13.05 5.99
N ALA A 96 5.91 13.85 6.64
CA ALA A 96 6.32 14.58 7.86
C ALA A 96 6.65 13.60 9.00
N HIS A 97 5.84 12.57 9.19
CA HIS A 97 6.06 11.53 10.20
C HIS A 97 7.30 10.69 9.90
N ARG A 98 7.56 10.37 8.63
CA ARG A 98 8.78 9.67 8.21
C ARG A 98 10.04 10.48 8.48
N ARG A 99 10.04 11.76 8.17
CA ARG A 99 11.17 12.66 8.46
C ARG A 99 11.47 12.73 9.95
N LEU A 100 10.47 12.79 10.79
CA LEU A 100 10.63 12.74 12.25
C LEU A 100 11.24 11.41 12.71
N ARG A 101 10.83 10.29 12.11
CA ARG A 101 11.39 8.98 12.38
C ARG A 101 12.85 8.87 11.95
N ASP A 102 13.17 9.37 10.76
CA ASP A 102 14.51 9.29 10.15
C ASP A 102 15.51 10.25 10.84
N SER A 103 15.02 11.25 11.56
CA SER A 103 15.85 12.15 12.36
C SER A 103 16.50 11.50 13.60
N GLY A 104 16.22 10.21 13.86
CA GLY A 104 16.84 9.44 14.96
C GLY A 104 16.33 9.77 16.36
N MET A 105 15.33 10.63 16.50
CA MET A 105 14.79 11.06 17.79
C MET A 105 13.78 10.07 18.41
N ALA A 106 13.36 9.04 17.66
CA ALA A 106 12.38 8.06 18.12
C ALA A 106 13.04 6.75 18.55
N GLY A 107 12.79 6.30 19.77
CA GLY A 107 13.14 4.96 20.25
C GLY A 107 12.40 3.86 19.46
N ARG A 108 12.82 2.60 19.68
CA ARG A 108 12.27 1.43 18.95
C ARG A 108 10.75 1.31 19.06
N ASP A 109 10.20 1.54 20.26
CA ASP A 109 8.75 1.46 20.50
C ASP A 109 7.99 2.61 19.84
N GLN A 110 8.57 3.82 19.79
CA GLN A 110 7.98 4.95 19.10
C GLN A 110 7.94 4.73 17.58
N ARG A 111 8.93 4.06 17.01
CA ARG A 111 8.94 3.71 15.57
C ARG A 111 7.81 2.74 15.21
N ALA A 112 7.54 1.77 16.06
CA ALA A 112 6.42 0.86 15.86
C ALA A 112 5.07 1.58 15.87
N VAL A 113 4.87 2.54 16.77
CA VAL A 113 3.67 3.38 16.84
C VAL A 113 3.54 4.26 15.60
N VAL A 114 4.64 4.84 15.12
CA VAL A 114 4.66 5.67 13.89
C VAL A 114 4.29 4.82 12.66
N ASP A 115 4.79 3.59 12.56
CA ASP A 115 4.45 2.69 11.45
C ASP A 115 2.97 2.31 11.45
N GLN A 116 2.37 2.09 12.62
CA GLN A 116 0.91 1.86 12.76
C GLN A 116 0.11 3.11 12.38
N ALA A 117 0.53 4.28 12.85
CA ALA A 117 -0.14 5.54 12.53
C ALA A 117 -0.09 5.83 11.02
N ALA A 118 1.03 5.53 10.36
CA ALA A 118 1.14 5.64 8.92
C ALA A 118 0.17 4.71 8.19
N ALA A 119 0.04 3.47 8.63
CA ALA A 119 -0.91 2.51 8.06
C ALA A 119 -2.36 2.97 8.22
N VAL A 120 -2.72 3.51 9.39
CA VAL A 120 -4.06 4.10 9.65
C VAL A 120 -4.34 5.24 8.70
N LEU A 121 -3.40 6.17 8.51
CA LEU A 121 -3.56 7.32 7.61
C LEU A 121 -3.74 6.90 6.14
N ILE A 122 -2.96 5.94 5.67
CA ILE A 122 -3.08 5.40 4.30
C ILE A 122 -4.47 4.78 4.10
N LEU A 123 -4.89 3.93 5.02
CA LEU A 123 -6.18 3.27 4.94
C LEU A 123 -7.33 4.28 5.02
N GLN A 124 -7.25 5.27 5.92
CA GLN A 124 -8.28 6.29 6.06
C GLN A 124 -8.44 7.12 4.79
N VAL A 125 -7.34 7.51 4.15
CA VAL A 125 -7.37 8.23 2.86
C VAL A 125 -8.04 7.37 1.78
N ALA A 126 -7.74 6.09 1.72
CA ALA A 126 -8.37 5.18 0.76
C ALA A 126 -9.88 5.04 1.00
N LEU A 127 -10.30 4.89 2.26
CA LEU A 127 -11.71 4.80 2.65
C LEU A 127 -12.47 6.09 2.32
N ASP A 128 -11.91 7.24 2.65
CA ASP A 128 -12.53 8.54 2.41
C ASP A 128 -12.65 8.83 0.90
N ALA A 129 -11.63 8.49 0.12
CA ALA A 129 -11.66 8.64 -1.34
C ALA A 129 -12.72 7.75 -1.98
N GLU A 130 -12.86 6.52 -1.54
CA GLU A 130 -13.88 5.60 -2.05
C GLU A 130 -15.29 6.08 -1.68
N ARG A 131 -15.50 6.56 -0.47
CA ARG A 131 -16.80 7.11 -0.03
C ARG A 131 -17.20 8.35 -0.81
N SER A 132 -16.26 9.22 -1.17
CA SER A 132 -16.55 10.44 -1.92
C SER A 132 -16.71 10.23 -3.42
N SER A 133 -16.02 9.26 -4.01
CA SER A 133 -16.02 9.01 -5.46
C SER A 133 -16.90 7.83 -5.89
N GLY A 134 -17.22 6.93 -4.99
CA GLY A 134 -17.88 5.64 -5.30
C GLY A 134 -16.97 4.62 -5.99
N LEU A 135 -15.67 4.92 -6.15
CA LEU A 135 -14.68 4.08 -6.81
C LEU A 135 -13.57 3.70 -5.84
N ALA A 136 -13.09 2.45 -5.95
CA ALA A 136 -11.95 1.99 -5.15
C ALA A 136 -10.72 2.85 -5.42
N ALA A 137 -10.05 3.27 -4.33
CA ALA A 137 -8.91 4.17 -4.40
C ALA A 137 -7.64 3.45 -4.82
N GLY A 138 -6.77 4.18 -5.50
CA GLY A 138 -5.42 3.74 -5.83
C GLY A 138 -5.32 2.85 -7.06
N GLU A 139 -4.11 2.33 -7.25
CA GLU A 139 -3.73 1.50 -8.40
C GLU A 139 -3.85 0.01 -8.05
N LEU A 140 -4.63 -0.74 -8.82
CA LEU A 140 -4.76 -2.19 -8.62
C LEU A 140 -3.48 -2.91 -9.05
N VAL A 141 -2.92 -3.71 -8.14
CA VAL A 141 -1.74 -4.54 -8.40
C VAL A 141 -2.11 -5.74 -9.27
N GLY A 142 -1.24 -6.06 -10.24
CA GLY A 142 -1.39 -7.26 -11.09
C GLY A 142 -2.29 -7.09 -12.31
N ARG A 143 -3.02 -5.99 -12.50
CA ARG A 143 -3.61 -5.68 -13.80
C ARG A 143 -2.53 -5.10 -14.72
N ARG A 144 -2.04 -5.91 -15.65
CA ARG A 144 -1.41 -5.37 -16.86
C ARG A 144 -2.42 -4.41 -17.48
N ARG A 145 -2.04 -3.13 -17.62
CA ARG A 145 -2.77 -2.24 -18.54
C ARG A 145 -2.90 -2.98 -19.86
N ALA A 146 -4.12 -3.25 -20.29
CA ALA A 146 -4.36 -3.74 -21.64
C ALA A 146 -3.68 -2.74 -22.58
N ARG A 147 -2.62 -3.18 -23.28
CA ARG A 147 -2.03 -2.40 -24.36
C ARG A 147 -3.13 -2.18 -25.36
N THR A 148 -3.63 -0.97 -25.47
CA THR A 148 -4.47 -0.55 -26.59
C THR A 148 -3.75 -0.98 -27.87
N PRO A 149 -4.38 -1.77 -28.75
CA PRO A 149 -3.76 -2.12 -30.02
C PRO A 149 -3.50 -0.80 -30.76
N ARG A 150 -2.25 -0.52 -31.10
CA ARG A 150 -1.91 0.54 -32.06
C ARG A 150 -2.58 0.19 -33.36
N THR A 151 -3.69 0.81 -33.66
CA THR A 151 -4.30 0.78 -35.00
C THR A 151 -3.24 1.29 -35.97
N LYS A 152 -2.65 0.37 -36.74
CA LYS A 152 -1.86 0.73 -37.91
C LYS A 152 -2.82 1.44 -38.86
N ALA A 153 -2.64 2.75 -38.98
CA ALA A 153 -3.24 3.50 -40.07
C ALA A 153 -2.73 2.89 -41.37
N LYS A 154 -3.62 2.27 -42.10
CA LYS A 154 -3.37 1.71 -43.43
C LYS A 154 -3.22 2.91 -44.33
N GLY A 155 -1.96 3.26 -44.66
CA GLY A 155 -1.69 4.28 -45.66
C GLY A 155 -2.28 3.88 -46.99
N SER A 156 -3.28 4.64 -47.41
CA SER A 156 -3.81 4.56 -48.76
C SER A 156 -2.74 5.13 -49.69
N ARG A 157 -2.12 4.26 -50.48
CA ARG A 157 -1.42 4.68 -51.70
C ARG A 157 -2.46 4.80 -52.79
N ARG A 158 -2.58 6.01 -53.28
CA ARG A 158 -3.00 6.24 -54.65
C ARG A 158 -1.78 6.34 -55.54
#